data_604e5d92a8d94a642c3af9297f7c5d8e
#
_entry.id   604e5d92a8d94a642c3af9297f7c5d8e
#
_cell.length_a   1.000
_cell.length_b   1.000
_cell.length_c   1.000
_cell.angle_alpha   90.00
_cell.angle_beta   90.00
_cell.angle_gamma   90.00
#
_symmetry.space_group_name_H-M   'P 1'
#
loop_
_entity.id
_entity.type
_entity.pdbx_description
1 polymer ?
#
loop_
_entity_poly.entity_id
_entity_poly.type
_entity_poly.pdbx_seq_one_letter_code
_entity_poly.pdbx_strand_id
1 'polypeptide(L)'
;TVLPANEKAQVEELLRAPKLSGDYGALQTALNDWLGESAQLKYPIQGELLSPFVLQDLDGDGQQDAAVLYTTAQTANVCVAILQRDDAGSWQVRQSVEGLAETVENVSLAQLQDTDSCQLVVGYTAAQNDHYLAVYSYQKGTLSTILEQQYEQYLVENITGGSSQDLILMSTQEDGSVQIELLTADREGSFRQVAVNGLSADKFSGCASVAAGAGADGRHYLVLDGWTGISGNNLASVLLRFDEDTQQMVPADQISTEKLYTASLRNVPSLVSQDLDGDGIVEIPTQPDEAGLLNMSQSRRDFIVWMDYTSPHPEKSFGLLDEETNCYIELPMEWEGNLKLTDSEQYDGAVELRTVDEDQLVMTLRLVRTTSSLKGWTRLGIVASRQMQAKLAPDVEIRDKNYRLSKALYLLN
;
A
#
# COMPACT_ATOMS: atom_id res chain seq x y z
N THR A 1 13.45 -5.94 13.55
CA THR A 1 12.85 -4.61 13.47
C THR A 1 12.28 -4.30 14.84
N VAL A 2 12.76 -3.27 15.51
CA VAL A 2 12.02 -2.68 16.62
C VAL A 2 10.99 -1.82 15.94
N LEU A 3 9.73 -2.29 15.94
CA LEU A 3 8.60 -1.48 15.48
C LEU A 3 8.67 -0.12 16.18
N PRO A 4 8.43 1.00 15.49
CA PRO A 4 8.23 2.29 16.13
C PRO A 4 7.24 2.15 17.29
N ALA A 5 7.37 2.99 18.31
CA ALA A 5 6.51 2.89 19.51
C ALA A 5 5.01 2.89 19.19
N ASN A 6 4.61 3.57 18.11
CA ASN A 6 3.23 3.59 17.60
C ASN A 6 2.79 2.24 17.00
N GLU A 7 3.65 1.54 16.27
CA GLU A 7 3.30 0.21 15.72
C GLU A 7 3.27 -0.86 16.80
N LYS A 8 4.12 -0.74 17.82
CA LYS A 8 4.06 -1.63 18.98
C LYS A 8 2.78 -1.48 19.76
N ALA A 9 2.29 -0.24 19.91
CA ALA A 9 1.00 0.05 20.53
C ALA A 9 -0.17 -0.49 19.70
N GLN A 10 -0.13 -0.38 18.37
CA GLN A 10 -1.13 -0.95 17.46
C GLN A 10 -1.14 -2.48 17.48
N VAL A 11 0.02 -3.13 17.48
CA VAL A 11 0.12 -4.60 17.57
C VAL A 11 -0.31 -5.11 18.95
N GLU A 12 0.00 -4.41 20.04
CA GLU A 12 -0.48 -4.74 21.36
C GLU A 12 -1.98 -4.51 21.52
N GLU A 13 -2.55 -3.53 20.82
CA GLU A 13 -3.99 -3.26 20.79
C GLU A 13 -4.74 -4.31 19.94
N LEU A 14 -4.15 -4.77 18.84
CA LEU A 14 -4.67 -5.87 18.01
C LEU A 14 -4.58 -7.24 18.71
N LEU A 15 -3.62 -7.43 19.60
CA LEU A 15 -3.44 -8.68 20.37
C LEU A 15 -4.24 -8.70 21.68
N ARG A 16 -4.76 -7.57 22.13
CA ARG A 16 -5.73 -7.55 23.22
C ARG A 16 -7.06 -8.10 22.67
N ALA A 17 -7.55 -9.18 23.28
CA ALA A 17 -8.96 -9.53 23.14
C ALA A 17 -9.78 -8.26 23.35
N PRO A 18 -10.69 -7.88 22.45
CA PRO A 18 -11.40 -6.62 22.56
C PRO A 18 -12.15 -6.59 23.89
N LYS A 19 -11.63 -5.88 24.87
CA LYS A 19 -12.48 -5.30 25.87
C LYS A 19 -13.29 -4.28 25.09
N LEU A 20 -14.54 -4.64 24.79
CA LEU A 20 -15.52 -3.70 24.26
C LEU A 20 -15.38 -2.46 25.11
N SER A 21 -14.87 -1.36 24.54
CA SER A 21 -14.93 -0.06 25.22
C SER A 21 -16.40 0.17 25.59
N GLY A 22 -16.69 0.90 26.63
CA GLY A 22 -18.08 1.16 27.04
C GLY A 22 -18.92 1.67 25.87
N ASP A 23 -18.32 2.38 24.91
CA ASP A 23 -18.95 2.86 23.68
C ASP A 23 -19.36 1.73 22.72
N TYR A 24 -18.52 0.74 22.50
CA TYR A 24 -18.86 -0.35 21.57
C TYR A 24 -20.02 -1.22 22.08
N GLY A 25 -20.06 -1.45 23.37
CA GLY A 25 -21.21 -2.14 24.00
C GLY A 25 -22.50 -1.32 23.88
N ALA A 26 -22.43 0.00 24.09
CA ALA A 26 -23.56 0.90 23.95
C ALA A 26 -24.05 0.99 22.49
N LEU A 27 -23.12 1.02 21.51
CA LEU A 27 -23.45 1.00 20.09
C LEU A 27 -24.16 -0.28 19.70
N GLN A 28 -23.64 -1.44 20.13
CA GLN A 28 -24.28 -2.73 19.86
C GLN A 28 -25.66 -2.84 20.49
N THR A 29 -25.82 -2.35 21.71
CA THR A 29 -27.12 -2.31 22.40
C THR A 29 -28.11 -1.44 21.63
N ALA A 30 -27.74 -0.22 21.27
CA ALA A 30 -28.59 0.69 20.51
C ALA A 30 -29.01 0.09 19.15
N LEU A 31 -28.08 -0.60 18.48
CA LEU A 31 -28.37 -1.26 17.20
C LEU A 31 -29.36 -2.43 17.40
N ASN A 32 -29.14 -3.30 18.39
CA ASN A 32 -30.02 -4.43 18.67
C ASN A 32 -31.43 -3.98 19.10
N ASP A 33 -31.53 -2.94 19.91
CA ASP A 33 -32.81 -2.37 20.33
C ASP A 33 -33.59 -1.79 19.12
N TRP A 34 -32.89 -1.11 18.22
CA TRP A 34 -33.50 -0.58 17.01
C TRP A 34 -33.95 -1.68 16.04
N LEU A 35 -33.18 -2.77 15.90
CA LEU A 35 -33.53 -3.92 15.05
C LEU A 35 -34.63 -4.78 15.65
N GLY A 36 -34.78 -4.81 16.98
CA GLY A 36 -35.62 -5.78 17.67
C GLY A 36 -35.06 -7.20 17.69
N GLU A 37 -33.82 -7.40 17.27
CA GLU A 37 -33.09 -8.65 17.27
C GLU A 37 -31.58 -8.43 17.47
N SER A 38 -30.83 -9.50 17.71
CA SER A 38 -29.36 -9.41 17.83
C SER A 38 -28.69 -9.33 16.47
N ALA A 39 -27.97 -8.25 16.23
CA ALA A 39 -27.11 -8.09 15.07
C ALA A 39 -25.84 -8.95 15.19
N GLN A 40 -25.39 -9.53 14.07
CA GLN A 40 -24.06 -10.12 13.96
C GLN A 40 -23.08 -9.07 13.40
N LEU A 41 -22.07 -8.73 14.20
CA LEU A 41 -21.05 -7.78 13.78
C LEU A 41 -20.17 -8.38 12.66
N LYS A 42 -19.86 -7.58 11.67
CA LYS A 42 -19.02 -7.94 10.54
C LYS A 42 -17.69 -7.20 10.57
N TYR A 43 -16.62 -7.97 10.65
CA TYR A 43 -15.25 -7.46 10.75
C TYR A 43 -14.62 -7.36 9.35
N PRO A 44 -14.03 -6.22 8.97
CA PRO A 44 -13.22 -6.15 7.77
C PRO A 44 -12.07 -7.17 7.81
N ILE A 45 -11.78 -7.78 6.66
CA ILE A 45 -10.75 -8.84 6.56
C ILE A 45 -9.35 -8.23 6.56
N GLN A 46 -9.19 -7.07 5.96
CA GLN A 46 -7.90 -6.39 5.77
C GLN A 46 -8.04 -4.87 5.81
N GLY A 47 -6.90 -4.16 5.72
CA GLY A 47 -6.83 -2.72 5.80
C GLY A 47 -6.52 -2.20 7.21
N GLU A 48 -6.59 -0.91 7.39
CA GLU A 48 -6.26 -0.26 8.66
C GLU A 48 -7.42 -0.33 9.68
N LEU A 49 -8.66 -0.29 9.19
CA LEU A 49 -9.86 -0.35 10.03
C LEU A 49 -10.39 -1.78 10.06
N LEU A 50 -10.03 -2.53 11.10
CA LEU A 50 -10.43 -3.93 11.29
C LEU A 50 -11.60 -4.12 12.26
N SER A 51 -12.10 -3.02 12.86
CA SER A 51 -13.25 -3.04 13.76
C SER A 51 -14.56 -2.96 12.97
N PRO A 52 -15.65 -3.62 13.42
CA PRO A 52 -16.99 -3.41 12.89
C PRO A 52 -17.58 -2.06 13.28
N PHE A 53 -16.93 -1.35 14.21
CA PHE A 53 -17.30 -0.01 14.68
C PHE A 53 -16.30 1.01 14.17
N VAL A 54 -16.78 2.01 13.44
CA VAL A 54 -15.99 3.13 12.94
C VAL A 54 -16.51 4.39 13.62
N LEU A 55 -15.67 5.04 14.43
CA LEU A 55 -16.00 6.27 15.14
C LEU A 55 -15.32 7.45 14.42
N GLN A 56 -16.13 8.33 13.85
CA GLN A 56 -15.68 9.51 13.11
C GLN A 56 -16.80 10.55 13.05
N ASP A 57 -16.44 11.82 12.96
CA ASP A 57 -17.37 12.88 12.56
C ASP A 57 -17.65 12.71 11.05
N LEU A 58 -18.80 12.12 10.73
CA LEU A 58 -19.17 11.77 9.36
C LEU A 58 -19.88 12.92 8.64
N ASP A 59 -20.65 13.75 9.36
CA ASP A 59 -21.42 14.82 8.77
C ASP A 59 -20.79 16.21 8.91
N GLY A 60 -19.66 16.32 9.65
CA GLY A 60 -18.89 17.55 9.80
C GLY A 60 -19.50 18.52 10.83
N ASP A 61 -20.29 18.02 11.78
CA ASP A 61 -20.91 18.86 12.82
C ASP A 61 -20.01 19.07 14.05
N GLY A 62 -18.83 18.46 14.07
CA GLY A 62 -17.84 18.51 15.13
C GLY A 62 -18.10 17.51 16.27
N GLN A 63 -19.12 16.65 16.14
CA GLN A 63 -19.38 15.57 17.08
C GLN A 63 -19.00 14.22 16.44
N GLN A 64 -18.71 13.25 17.28
CA GLN A 64 -18.36 11.92 16.81
C GLN A 64 -19.62 11.11 16.54
N ASP A 65 -19.76 10.66 15.31
CA ASP A 65 -20.73 9.65 14.86
C ASP A 65 -20.13 8.24 14.93
N ALA A 66 -20.96 7.25 14.68
CA ALA A 66 -20.53 5.87 14.52
C ALA A 66 -21.13 5.24 13.26
N ALA A 67 -20.32 4.47 12.54
CA ALA A 67 -20.80 3.50 11.57
C ALA A 67 -20.60 2.09 12.12
N VAL A 68 -21.60 1.23 11.96
CA VAL A 68 -21.55 -0.17 12.43
C VAL A 68 -21.83 -1.11 11.28
N LEU A 69 -20.93 -2.09 11.07
CA LEU A 69 -21.02 -3.12 10.05
C LEU A 69 -21.64 -4.38 10.66
N TYR A 70 -22.77 -4.82 10.12
CA TYR A 70 -23.52 -5.92 10.70
C TYR A 70 -24.34 -6.71 9.67
N THR A 71 -24.82 -7.87 10.06
CA THR A 71 -25.88 -8.63 9.39
C THR A 71 -26.96 -9.03 10.41
N THR A 72 -28.15 -9.34 9.92
CA THR A 72 -29.24 -9.95 10.68
C THR A 72 -29.63 -11.28 10.04
N ALA A 73 -30.53 -12.02 10.68
CA ALA A 73 -31.08 -13.24 10.08
C ALA A 73 -31.89 -13.00 8.79
N GLN A 74 -32.28 -11.73 8.54
CA GLN A 74 -33.13 -11.34 7.43
C GLN A 74 -32.37 -10.65 6.29
N THR A 75 -31.11 -10.24 6.51
CA THR A 75 -30.30 -9.57 5.49
C THR A 75 -29.35 -10.56 4.82
N ALA A 76 -29.27 -10.53 3.48
CA ALA A 76 -28.33 -11.35 2.73
C ALA A 76 -26.93 -10.74 2.78
N ASN A 77 -26.84 -9.41 2.67
CA ASN A 77 -25.59 -8.66 2.61
C ASN A 77 -25.27 -7.97 3.93
N VAL A 78 -24.03 -7.50 4.05
CA VAL A 78 -23.60 -6.67 5.18
C VAL A 78 -24.32 -5.33 5.12
N CYS A 79 -24.87 -4.92 6.26
CA CYS A 79 -25.50 -3.60 6.41
C CYS A 79 -24.54 -2.61 7.08
N VAL A 80 -24.72 -1.34 6.79
CA VAL A 80 -24.04 -0.22 7.44
C VAL A 80 -25.07 0.63 8.15
N ALA A 81 -25.01 0.72 9.47
CA ALA A 81 -25.85 1.62 10.26
C ALA A 81 -25.06 2.85 10.70
N ILE A 82 -25.68 4.01 10.64
CA ILE A 82 -25.14 5.26 11.18
C ILE A 82 -25.85 5.56 12.50
N LEU A 83 -25.06 5.80 13.54
CA LEU A 83 -25.53 6.17 14.86
C LEU A 83 -24.95 7.52 15.27
N GLN A 84 -25.79 8.29 15.94
CA GLN A 84 -25.42 9.58 16.57
C GLN A 84 -25.86 9.61 18.03
N ARG A 85 -25.22 10.43 18.82
CA ARG A 85 -25.66 10.68 20.19
C ARG A 85 -26.84 11.63 20.19
N ASP A 86 -27.81 11.34 21.04
CA ASP A 86 -28.90 12.28 21.37
C ASP A 86 -28.44 13.33 22.41
N ASP A 87 -29.34 14.25 22.76
CA ASP A 87 -29.07 15.31 23.74
C ASP A 87 -28.73 14.76 25.14
N ALA A 88 -29.12 13.53 25.44
CA ALA A 88 -28.78 12.84 26.69
C ALA A 88 -27.43 12.09 26.60
N GLY A 89 -26.77 12.10 25.43
CA GLY A 89 -25.50 11.42 25.17
C GLY A 89 -25.64 9.93 24.84
N SER A 90 -26.85 9.43 24.62
CA SER A 90 -27.12 8.04 24.28
C SER A 90 -27.07 7.81 22.78
N TRP A 91 -26.48 6.66 22.35
CA TRP A 91 -26.41 6.30 20.95
C TRP A 91 -27.78 5.96 20.37
N GLN A 92 -28.08 6.50 19.23
CA GLN A 92 -29.32 6.30 18.49
C GLN A 92 -29.02 5.96 17.04
N VAL A 93 -29.62 4.89 16.51
CA VAL A 93 -29.55 4.59 15.08
C VAL A 93 -30.33 5.64 14.31
N ARG A 94 -29.68 6.27 13.34
CA ARG A 94 -30.30 7.27 12.46
C ARG A 94 -30.81 6.62 11.18
N GLN A 95 -29.95 5.89 10.51
CA GLN A 95 -30.27 5.19 9.27
C GLN A 95 -29.40 3.94 9.11
N SER A 96 -29.84 3.03 8.27
CA SER A 96 -29.07 1.89 7.84
C SER A 96 -29.32 1.61 6.37
N VAL A 97 -28.30 1.06 5.70
CA VAL A 97 -28.35 0.63 4.30
C VAL A 97 -27.79 -0.76 4.17
N GLU A 98 -28.40 -1.60 3.33
CA GLU A 98 -27.83 -2.89 2.95
C GLU A 98 -26.72 -2.66 1.89
N GLY A 99 -25.57 -3.28 2.09
CA GLY A 99 -24.40 -3.17 1.22
C GLY A 99 -24.44 -4.14 0.05
N LEU A 100 -23.31 -4.34 -0.60
CA LEU A 100 -23.24 -4.98 -1.91
C LEU A 100 -22.92 -6.48 -1.86
N ALA A 101 -22.43 -7.01 -0.74
CA ALA A 101 -22.15 -8.43 -0.58
C ALA A 101 -22.16 -8.87 0.90
N GLU A 102 -21.98 -10.17 1.11
CA GLU A 102 -22.03 -10.80 2.44
C GLU A 102 -20.76 -10.64 3.28
N THR A 103 -19.66 -10.18 2.68
CA THR A 103 -18.37 -10.03 3.36
C THR A 103 -17.80 -8.62 3.13
N VAL A 104 -17.29 -8.01 4.19
CA VAL A 104 -16.51 -6.77 4.12
C VAL A 104 -15.04 -7.11 3.95
N GLU A 105 -14.44 -6.66 2.88
CA GLU A 105 -13.01 -6.83 2.64
C GLU A 105 -12.19 -5.79 3.40
N ASN A 106 -12.52 -4.52 3.19
CA ASN A 106 -11.84 -3.41 3.83
C ASN A 106 -12.78 -2.21 4.02
N VAL A 107 -12.36 -1.29 4.89
CA VAL A 107 -13.03 -0.03 5.16
C VAL A 107 -11.98 1.07 5.20
N SER A 108 -12.28 2.20 4.56
CA SER A 108 -11.48 3.42 4.63
C SER A 108 -12.38 4.62 4.92
N LEU A 109 -11.79 5.62 5.57
CA LEU A 109 -12.38 6.94 5.73
C LEU A 109 -11.74 7.89 4.74
N ALA A 110 -12.54 8.70 4.06
CA ALA A 110 -12.06 9.62 3.06
C ALA A 110 -12.84 10.94 3.07
N GLN A 111 -12.15 12.04 2.85
CA GLN A 111 -12.76 13.34 2.61
C GLN A 111 -12.83 13.57 1.11
N LEU A 112 -13.80 12.92 0.46
CA LEU A 112 -13.96 12.94 -1.00
C LEU A 112 -14.78 14.13 -1.51
N GLN A 113 -15.49 14.82 -0.62
CA GLN A 113 -16.28 16.00 -0.94
C GLN A 113 -15.63 17.23 -0.31
N ASP A 114 -15.75 18.36 -0.98
CA ASP A 114 -15.23 19.65 -0.46
C ASP A 114 -16.14 20.20 0.66
N THR A 115 -16.24 19.42 1.72
CA THR A 115 -17.01 19.71 2.94
C THR A 115 -16.23 19.19 4.15
N ASP A 116 -16.64 19.58 5.34
CA ASP A 116 -16.07 19.04 6.58
C ASP A 116 -16.51 17.59 6.86
N SER A 117 -17.35 17.02 6.01
CA SER A 117 -17.84 15.65 6.13
C SER A 117 -16.80 14.61 5.70
N CYS A 118 -16.90 13.41 6.28
CA CYS A 118 -16.06 12.28 5.98
C CYS A 118 -16.91 11.15 5.39
N GLN A 119 -16.49 10.58 4.26
CA GLN A 119 -17.16 9.48 3.61
C GLN A 119 -16.58 8.15 4.05
N LEU A 120 -17.44 7.13 4.10
CA LEU A 120 -17.07 5.76 4.38
C LEU A 120 -16.92 5.01 3.04
N VAL A 121 -15.72 4.51 2.76
CA VAL A 121 -15.42 3.71 1.58
C VAL A 121 -15.34 2.26 2.00
N VAL A 122 -16.23 1.41 1.49
CA VAL A 122 -16.35 0.01 1.89
C VAL A 122 -16.14 -0.90 0.70
N GLY A 123 -15.11 -1.74 0.77
CA GLY A 123 -14.89 -2.84 -0.16
C GLY A 123 -15.61 -4.10 0.32
N TYR A 124 -16.37 -4.70 -0.57
CA TYR A 124 -17.13 -5.93 -0.35
C TYR A 124 -16.62 -7.07 -1.23
N THR A 125 -16.70 -8.28 -0.72
CA THR A 125 -16.42 -9.50 -1.49
C THR A 125 -17.65 -10.40 -1.50
N ALA A 126 -18.10 -10.77 -2.69
CA ALA A 126 -19.17 -11.73 -2.92
C ALA A 126 -18.64 -13.17 -2.96
N ALA A 127 -19.56 -14.16 -2.91
CA ALA A 127 -19.24 -15.59 -2.83
C ALA A 127 -18.36 -16.11 -3.99
N GLN A 128 -18.40 -15.48 -5.16
CA GLN A 128 -17.57 -15.84 -6.32
C GLN A 128 -16.25 -15.07 -6.39
N ASN A 129 -15.87 -14.41 -5.29
CA ASN A 129 -14.69 -13.56 -5.19
C ASN A 129 -14.77 -12.30 -6.09
N ASP A 130 -15.97 -11.87 -6.44
CA ASP A 130 -16.21 -10.58 -7.06
C ASP A 130 -16.10 -9.48 -6.00
N HIS A 131 -15.40 -8.39 -6.34
CA HIS A 131 -15.17 -7.27 -5.44
C HIS A 131 -16.00 -6.06 -5.86
N TYR A 132 -16.70 -5.47 -4.90
CA TYR A 132 -17.54 -4.29 -5.09
C TYR A 132 -17.16 -3.20 -4.10
N LEU A 133 -17.11 -1.95 -4.58
CA LEU A 133 -16.86 -0.77 -3.77
C LEU A 133 -18.15 0.04 -3.64
N ALA A 134 -18.45 0.44 -2.42
CA ALA A 134 -19.48 1.45 -2.14
C ALA A 134 -18.86 2.62 -1.39
N VAL A 135 -19.31 3.83 -1.71
CA VAL A 135 -18.99 5.04 -0.97
C VAL A 135 -20.27 5.59 -0.35
N TYR A 136 -20.26 5.69 0.98
CA TYR A 136 -21.39 6.21 1.74
C TYR A 136 -21.10 7.61 2.26
N SER A 137 -22.07 8.49 2.12
CA SER A 137 -22.04 9.84 2.67
C SER A 137 -23.22 10.03 3.62
N TYR A 138 -22.94 10.55 4.80
CA TYR A 138 -23.97 10.94 5.77
C TYR A 138 -23.95 12.44 5.96
N GLN A 139 -24.97 13.12 5.51
CA GLN A 139 -25.07 14.58 5.57
C GLN A 139 -26.50 15.01 5.85
N LYS A 140 -26.67 16.00 6.71
CA LYS A 140 -27.99 16.59 7.04
C LYS A 140 -29.03 15.52 7.40
N GLY A 141 -28.60 14.50 8.14
CA GLY A 141 -29.46 13.41 8.58
C GLY A 141 -29.81 12.38 7.52
N THR A 142 -29.14 12.39 6.37
CA THR A 142 -29.41 11.46 5.27
C THR A 142 -28.18 10.66 4.92
N LEU A 143 -28.31 9.32 4.97
CA LEU A 143 -27.31 8.37 4.48
C LEU A 143 -27.56 8.11 2.99
N SER A 144 -26.55 8.35 2.17
CA SER A 144 -26.62 8.16 0.72
C SER A 144 -25.46 7.27 0.25
N THR A 145 -25.73 6.39 -0.69
CA THR A 145 -24.70 5.69 -1.44
C THR A 145 -24.36 6.52 -2.66
N ILE A 146 -23.18 7.12 -2.69
CA ILE A 146 -22.77 8.05 -3.76
C ILE A 146 -21.96 7.39 -4.87
N LEU A 147 -21.46 6.19 -4.63
CA LEU A 147 -20.75 5.34 -5.62
C LEU A 147 -21.00 3.87 -5.32
N GLU A 148 -21.26 3.09 -6.36
CA GLU A 148 -21.25 1.63 -6.36
C GLU A 148 -20.56 1.14 -7.63
N GLN A 149 -19.51 0.34 -7.50
CA GLN A 149 -18.76 -0.13 -8.68
C GLN A 149 -17.96 -1.41 -8.35
N GLN A 150 -17.80 -2.28 -9.35
CA GLN A 150 -16.78 -3.34 -9.27
C GLN A 150 -15.38 -2.75 -9.24
N TYR A 151 -14.46 -3.37 -8.51
CA TYR A 151 -13.09 -2.92 -8.42
C TYR A 151 -12.11 -4.09 -8.19
N GLU A 152 -10.86 -3.87 -8.58
CA GLU A 152 -9.72 -4.72 -8.24
C GLU A 152 -8.85 -4.09 -7.17
N GLN A 153 -8.60 -2.80 -7.29
CA GLN A 153 -7.83 -1.99 -6.34
C GLN A 153 -8.43 -0.58 -6.27
N TYR A 154 -8.38 0.04 -5.10
CA TYR A 154 -8.64 1.46 -4.95
C TYR A 154 -7.62 2.13 -4.02
N LEU A 155 -7.44 3.42 -4.21
CA LEU A 155 -6.64 4.29 -3.37
C LEU A 155 -7.44 5.55 -3.06
N VAL A 156 -7.22 6.12 -1.87
CA VAL A 156 -7.73 7.42 -1.47
C VAL A 156 -6.53 8.34 -1.26
N GLU A 157 -6.34 9.30 -2.15
CA GLU A 157 -5.21 10.23 -2.11
C GLU A 157 -5.60 11.59 -2.70
N ASN A 158 -4.88 12.64 -2.35
CA ASN A 158 -5.04 13.93 -3.01
C ASN A 158 -4.15 13.98 -4.25
N ILE A 159 -4.71 13.74 -5.42
CA ILE A 159 -3.99 13.77 -6.71
C ILE A 159 -4.22 15.08 -7.46
N THR A 160 -5.41 15.64 -7.35
CA THR A 160 -5.78 16.87 -8.09
C THR A 160 -5.30 18.15 -7.42
N GLY A 161 -4.76 18.06 -6.19
CA GLY A 161 -4.27 19.22 -5.44
C GLY A 161 -5.36 20.08 -4.83
N GLY A 162 -6.61 19.64 -4.85
CA GLY A 162 -7.76 20.32 -4.24
C GLY A 162 -7.78 20.20 -2.71
N SER A 163 -8.85 20.70 -2.10
CA SER A 163 -9.10 20.61 -0.65
C SER A 163 -9.62 19.25 -0.21
N SER A 164 -10.19 18.47 -1.12
CA SER A 164 -10.67 17.11 -0.91
C SER A 164 -9.68 16.06 -1.41
N GLN A 165 -9.84 14.84 -0.92
CA GLN A 165 -9.15 13.68 -1.46
C GLN A 165 -9.86 13.19 -2.72
N ASP A 166 -9.15 12.44 -3.53
CA ASP A 166 -9.64 11.78 -4.73
C ASP A 166 -9.68 10.27 -4.52
N LEU A 167 -10.49 9.57 -5.30
CA LEU A 167 -10.56 8.12 -5.33
C LEU A 167 -9.99 7.62 -6.65
N ILE A 168 -8.90 6.86 -6.57
CA ILE A 168 -8.30 6.16 -7.72
C ILE A 168 -8.85 4.75 -7.71
N LEU A 169 -9.42 4.31 -8.83
CA LEU A 169 -10.10 3.03 -8.94
C LEU A 169 -9.56 2.24 -10.13
N MET A 170 -9.14 1.02 -9.90
CA MET A 170 -8.79 0.05 -10.92
C MET A 170 -9.89 -1.02 -11.00
N SER A 171 -10.40 -1.27 -12.18
CA SER A 171 -11.41 -2.28 -12.45
C SER A 171 -11.13 -3.07 -13.72
N THR A 172 -11.55 -4.33 -13.76
CA THR A 172 -11.51 -5.15 -14.96
C THR A 172 -12.86 -5.06 -15.68
N GLN A 173 -12.81 -4.77 -16.96
CA GLN A 173 -14.00 -4.70 -17.82
C GLN A 173 -14.41 -6.08 -18.30
N GLU A 174 -15.62 -6.22 -18.86
CA GLU A 174 -16.15 -7.49 -19.38
C GLU A 174 -15.28 -8.12 -20.48
N ASP A 175 -14.57 -7.30 -21.25
CA ASP A 175 -13.62 -7.74 -22.28
C ASP A 175 -12.23 -8.15 -21.76
N GLY A 176 -12.04 -8.09 -20.42
CA GLY A 176 -10.78 -8.39 -19.75
C GLY A 176 -9.79 -7.22 -19.73
N SER A 177 -10.12 -6.08 -20.31
CA SER A 177 -9.28 -4.89 -20.22
C SER A 177 -9.34 -4.27 -18.82
N VAL A 178 -8.23 -3.68 -18.37
CA VAL A 178 -8.14 -2.97 -17.09
C VAL A 178 -8.35 -1.49 -17.34
N GLN A 179 -9.32 -0.92 -16.62
CA GLN A 179 -9.58 0.51 -16.60
C GLN A 179 -9.10 1.13 -15.29
N ILE A 180 -8.44 2.27 -15.39
CA ILE A 180 -8.04 3.07 -14.25
C ILE A 180 -8.71 4.42 -14.35
N GLU A 181 -9.34 4.82 -13.26
CA GLU A 181 -10.14 6.05 -13.18
C GLU A 181 -9.71 6.86 -11.96
N LEU A 182 -9.64 8.16 -12.14
CA LEU A 182 -9.56 9.13 -11.06
C LEU A 182 -10.95 9.74 -10.88
N LEU A 183 -11.54 9.53 -9.73
CA LEU A 183 -12.81 10.11 -9.33
C LEU A 183 -12.54 11.27 -8.38
N THR A 184 -12.90 12.46 -8.81
CA THR A 184 -12.78 13.68 -8.01
C THR A 184 -14.16 14.31 -7.85
N ALA A 185 -14.46 14.77 -6.65
CA ALA A 185 -15.74 15.41 -6.38
C ALA A 185 -15.72 16.88 -6.81
N ASP A 186 -16.83 17.37 -7.34
CA ASP A 186 -17.10 18.79 -7.49
C ASP A 186 -17.61 19.41 -6.17
N ARG A 187 -17.85 20.72 -6.17
CA ARG A 187 -18.35 21.44 -4.99
C ARG A 187 -19.75 21.01 -4.54
N GLU A 188 -20.48 20.34 -5.42
CA GLU A 188 -21.83 19.83 -5.15
C GLU A 188 -21.82 18.38 -4.66
N GLY A 189 -20.62 17.76 -4.59
CA GLY A 189 -20.42 16.40 -4.13
C GLY A 189 -20.66 15.33 -5.21
N SER A 190 -20.82 15.72 -6.46
CA SER A 190 -20.90 14.80 -7.60
C SER A 190 -19.50 14.39 -8.05
N PHE A 191 -19.29 13.13 -8.32
CA PHE A 191 -18.02 12.66 -8.85
C PHE A 191 -17.86 13.00 -10.33
N ARG A 192 -16.71 13.57 -10.64
CA ARG A 192 -16.22 13.71 -12.00
C ARG A 192 -15.15 12.64 -12.25
N GLN A 193 -15.32 11.92 -13.32
CA GLN A 193 -14.42 10.88 -13.75
C GLN A 193 -13.36 11.44 -14.69
N VAL A 194 -12.11 11.09 -14.41
CA VAL A 194 -10.95 11.38 -15.28
C VAL A 194 -10.31 10.05 -15.64
N ALA A 195 -10.27 9.73 -16.95
CA ALA A 195 -9.60 8.53 -17.42
C ALA A 195 -8.09 8.64 -17.20
N VAL A 196 -7.47 7.57 -16.69
CA VAL A 196 -6.02 7.49 -16.49
C VAL A 196 -5.43 6.69 -17.64
N ASN A 197 -4.96 7.40 -18.67
CA ASN A 197 -4.36 6.83 -19.87
C ASN A 197 -2.83 6.87 -19.73
N GLY A 198 -2.24 5.79 -19.22
CA GLY A 198 -0.78 5.71 -19.06
C GLY A 198 -0.19 4.43 -19.61
N LEU A 199 -0.98 3.35 -19.67
CA LEU A 199 -0.55 2.03 -20.13
C LEU A 199 -1.01 1.80 -21.57
N SER A 200 -0.18 2.22 -22.53
CA SER A 200 -0.50 2.05 -23.96
C SER A 200 -0.50 0.57 -24.37
N ALA A 201 -1.52 0.15 -25.14
CA ALA A 201 -1.73 -1.25 -25.52
C ALA A 201 -0.62 -1.83 -26.43
N ASP A 202 0.19 -0.99 -27.05
CA ASP A 202 1.37 -1.42 -27.84
C ASP A 202 2.55 -1.86 -26.95
N LYS A 203 2.60 -1.41 -25.70
CA LYS A 203 3.67 -1.75 -24.75
C LYS A 203 3.20 -2.59 -23.56
N PHE A 204 1.96 -2.44 -23.14
CA PHE A 204 1.43 -3.06 -21.93
C PHE A 204 0.24 -3.95 -22.23
N SER A 205 0.21 -5.11 -21.60
CA SER A 205 -0.89 -6.06 -21.67
C SER A 205 -1.91 -5.91 -20.54
N GLY A 206 -1.63 -5.07 -19.55
CA GLY A 206 -2.49 -4.82 -18.40
C GLY A 206 -1.80 -4.04 -17.30
N CYS A 207 -2.50 -3.81 -16.19
CA CYS A 207 -1.99 -3.13 -15.02
C CYS A 207 -1.75 -4.14 -13.89
N ALA A 208 -0.59 -4.05 -13.25
CA ALA A 208 -0.24 -4.87 -12.10
C ALA A 208 -0.49 -4.13 -10.78
N SER A 209 -0.21 -2.82 -10.72
CA SER A 209 -0.31 -2.03 -9.50
C SER A 209 -0.53 -0.56 -9.82
N VAL A 210 -1.23 0.10 -8.92
CA VAL A 210 -1.41 1.55 -8.88
C VAL A 210 -0.96 2.05 -7.51
N ALA A 211 -0.06 3.02 -7.49
CA ALA A 211 0.40 3.67 -6.28
C ALA A 211 0.33 5.20 -6.43
N ALA A 212 0.08 5.90 -5.34
CA ALA A 212 -0.03 7.35 -5.34
C ALA A 212 0.74 7.94 -4.16
N GLY A 213 1.32 9.11 -4.35
CA GLY A 213 2.05 9.80 -3.30
C GLY A 213 2.43 11.22 -3.69
N ALA A 214 3.02 11.94 -2.75
CA ALA A 214 3.64 13.23 -3.01
C ALA A 214 4.97 13.05 -3.76
N GLY A 215 5.45 14.09 -4.41
CA GLY A 215 6.79 14.16 -4.95
C GLY A 215 7.68 15.06 -4.11
N ALA A 216 8.99 14.96 -4.30
CA ALA A 216 9.98 15.85 -3.67
C ALA A 216 9.76 17.34 -4.02
N ASP A 217 9.05 17.62 -5.10
CA ASP A 217 8.66 18.95 -5.56
C ASP A 217 7.33 19.44 -4.97
N GLY A 218 6.71 18.68 -4.06
CA GLY A 218 5.45 19.01 -3.41
C GLY A 218 4.19 18.79 -4.27
N ARG A 219 4.33 18.26 -5.48
CA ARG A 219 3.19 17.84 -6.31
C ARG A 219 2.74 16.44 -5.96
N HIS A 220 1.58 16.05 -6.46
CA HIS A 220 1.05 14.70 -6.31
C HIS A 220 1.22 13.90 -7.59
N TYR A 221 1.54 12.61 -7.42
CA TYR A 221 1.88 11.72 -8.52
C TYR A 221 1.15 10.38 -8.39
N LEU A 222 0.90 9.79 -9.55
CA LEU A 222 0.37 8.44 -9.69
C LEU A 222 1.40 7.59 -10.42
N VAL A 223 1.74 6.45 -9.88
CA VAL A 223 2.62 5.47 -10.49
C VAL A 223 1.80 4.26 -10.91
N LEU A 224 1.89 3.89 -12.18
CA LEU A 224 1.28 2.68 -12.72
C LEU A 224 2.40 1.68 -13.04
N ASP A 225 2.29 0.48 -12.52
CA ASP A 225 3.12 -0.64 -12.97
C ASP A 225 2.31 -1.50 -13.92
N GLY A 226 2.77 -1.59 -15.14
CA GLY A 226 2.11 -2.36 -16.20
C GLY A 226 2.83 -3.64 -16.54
N TRP A 227 2.05 -4.67 -16.88
CA TRP A 227 2.55 -5.91 -17.44
C TRP A 227 3.07 -5.69 -18.86
N THR A 228 4.27 -6.18 -19.17
CA THR A 228 4.91 -6.01 -20.47
C THR A 228 5.72 -7.25 -20.86
N GLY A 229 6.26 -7.25 -22.09
CA GLY A 229 7.00 -8.38 -22.66
C GLY A 229 6.10 -9.39 -23.38
N ILE A 230 6.71 -10.29 -24.14
CA ILE A 230 6.02 -11.27 -24.98
C ILE A 230 5.14 -12.22 -24.13
N SER A 231 5.60 -12.59 -22.95
CA SER A 231 4.87 -13.44 -22.01
C SER A 231 3.99 -12.67 -21.02
N GLY A 232 4.05 -11.32 -21.02
CA GLY A 232 3.33 -10.48 -20.06
C GLY A 232 3.79 -10.63 -18.61
N ASN A 233 5.02 -11.11 -18.38
CA ASN A 233 5.54 -11.39 -17.03
C ASN A 233 6.56 -10.36 -16.53
N ASN A 234 6.91 -9.38 -17.36
CA ASN A 234 7.76 -8.27 -16.97
C ASN A 234 6.91 -7.09 -16.52
N LEU A 235 7.50 -6.22 -15.73
CA LEU A 235 6.91 -4.95 -15.32
C LEU A 235 7.69 -3.78 -15.89
N ALA A 236 6.97 -2.71 -16.21
CA ALA A 236 7.53 -1.40 -16.43
C ALA A 236 6.58 -0.34 -15.83
N SER A 237 7.11 0.81 -15.49
CA SER A 237 6.37 1.83 -14.77
C SER A 237 6.08 3.07 -15.61
N VAL A 238 4.99 3.73 -15.28
CA VAL A 238 4.58 5.03 -15.82
C VAL A 238 4.35 5.98 -14.65
N LEU A 239 4.85 7.21 -14.76
CA LEU A 239 4.69 8.26 -13.76
C LEU A 239 3.80 9.36 -14.34
N LEU A 240 2.68 9.61 -13.68
CA LEU A 240 1.66 10.56 -14.10
C LEU A 240 1.45 11.64 -13.03
N ARG A 241 1.04 12.82 -13.48
CA ARG A 241 0.54 13.90 -12.65
C ARG A 241 -0.80 14.43 -13.17
N PHE A 242 -1.56 15.05 -12.32
CA PHE A 242 -2.74 15.78 -12.74
C PHE A 242 -2.33 17.14 -13.30
N ASP A 243 -2.89 17.50 -14.45
CA ASP A 243 -2.70 18.79 -15.09
C ASP A 243 -3.94 19.66 -14.85
N GLU A 244 -3.76 20.73 -14.07
CA GLU A 244 -4.84 21.64 -13.68
C GLU A 244 -5.44 22.39 -14.87
N ASP A 245 -4.63 22.68 -15.89
CA ASP A 245 -5.09 23.44 -17.06
C ASP A 245 -5.98 22.59 -17.97
N THR A 246 -5.56 21.36 -18.25
CA THR A 246 -6.33 20.42 -19.10
C THR A 246 -7.31 19.56 -18.31
N GLN A 247 -7.19 19.53 -16.97
CA GLN A 247 -8.00 18.68 -16.09
C GLN A 247 -7.89 17.18 -16.43
N GLN A 248 -6.68 16.74 -16.77
CA GLN A 248 -6.37 15.37 -17.16
C GLN A 248 -5.10 14.85 -16.48
N MET A 249 -4.97 13.54 -16.43
CA MET A 249 -3.71 12.89 -16.06
C MET A 249 -2.76 12.92 -17.25
N VAL A 250 -1.55 13.42 -17.03
CA VAL A 250 -0.51 13.54 -18.04
C VAL A 250 0.80 12.96 -17.53
N PRO A 251 1.73 12.54 -18.41
CA PRO A 251 3.06 12.13 -17.99
C PRO A 251 3.79 13.21 -17.19
N ALA A 252 4.57 12.80 -16.20
CA ALA A 252 5.40 13.69 -15.41
C ALA A 252 6.49 14.33 -16.27
N ASP A 253 6.90 15.55 -15.90
CA ASP A 253 7.84 16.36 -16.70
C ASP A 253 9.30 15.93 -16.50
N GLN A 254 9.63 15.28 -15.38
CA GLN A 254 11.00 14.99 -14.96
C GLN A 254 11.68 13.89 -15.78
N ILE A 255 10.88 12.98 -16.34
CA ILE A 255 11.38 11.89 -17.17
C ILE A 255 10.37 11.58 -18.27
N SER A 256 10.84 11.35 -19.49
CA SER A 256 9.96 10.93 -20.58
C SER A 256 9.42 9.51 -20.35
N THR A 257 8.21 9.25 -20.81
CA THR A 257 7.57 7.93 -20.71
C THR A 257 8.46 6.81 -21.29
N GLU A 258 9.14 7.08 -22.41
CA GLU A 258 10.03 6.12 -23.07
C GLU A 258 11.26 5.79 -22.22
N LYS A 259 11.87 6.80 -21.63
CA LYS A 259 13.05 6.61 -20.76
C LYS A 259 12.65 5.88 -19.48
N LEU A 260 11.53 6.23 -18.88
CA LEU A 260 11.04 5.57 -17.68
C LEU A 260 10.66 4.11 -17.96
N TYR A 261 9.99 3.84 -19.07
CA TYR A 261 9.68 2.48 -19.49
C TYR A 261 10.94 1.61 -19.54
N THR A 262 11.99 2.07 -20.21
CA THR A 262 13.25 1.33 -20.36
C THR A 262 13.97 1.18 -19.01
N ALA A 263 14.06 2.23 -18.21
CA ALA A 263 14.76 2.23 -16.92
C ALA A 263 14.07 1.34 -15.88
N SER A 264 12.74 1.30 -15.88
CA SER A 264 11.94 0.54 -14.91
C SER A 264 11.60 -0.89 -15.34
N LEU A 265 12.05 -1.30 -16.53
CA LEU A 265 11.82 -2.65 -17.02
C LEU A 265 12.47 -3.68 -16.11
N ARG A 266 11.68 -4.60 -15.58
CA ARG A 266 12.11 -5.62 -14.62
C ARG A 266 11.35 -6.94 -14.82
N ASN A 267 12.03 -8.04 -14.52
CA ASN A 267 11.51 -9.41 -14.70
C ASN A 267 11.02 -10.06 -13.40
N VAL A 268 10.87 -9.28 -12.33
CA VAL A 268 10.34 -9.74 -11.04
C VAL A 268 8.88 -9.30 -10.92
N PRO A 269 7.91 -10.21 -11.10
CA PRO A 269 6.48 -9.84 -11.15
C PRO A 269 5.91 -9.24 -9.86
N SER A 270 6.52 -9.55 -8.72
CA SER A 270 6.10 -9.03 -7.41
C SER A 270 6.75 -7.70 -7.04
N LEU A 271 7.71 -7.21 -7.83
CA LEU A 271 8.44 -5.99 -7.53
C LEU A 271 7.69 -4.78 -8.07
N VAL A 272 6.72 -4.29 -7.31
CA VAL A 272 5.90 -3.13 -7.64
C VAL A 272 6.44 -1.85 -7.03
N SER A 273 6.09 -0.72 -7.63
CA SER A 273 6.40 0.62 -7.11
C SER A 273 5.63 0.86 -5.80
N GLN A 274 6.30 1.39 -4.79
CA GLN A 274 5.73 1.63 -3.47
C GLN A 274 6.52 2.71 -2.72
N ASP A 275 5.92 3.28 -1.69
CA ASP A 275 6.63 4.09 -0.69
C ASP A 275 7.45 3.14 0.20
N LEU A 276 8.74 3.01 -0.10
CA LEU A 276 9.62 2.03 0.52
C LEU A 276 9.95 2.38 1.98
N ASP A 277 10.16 3.65 2.27
CA ASP A 277 10.67 4.12 3.57
C ASP A 277 9.64 4.87 4.40
N GLY A 278 8.42 5.05 3.90
CA GLY A 278 7.30 5.67 4.62
C GLY A 278 7.34 7.19 4.62
N ASP A 279 8.01 7.80 3.64
CA ASP A 279 8.10 9.27 3.54
C ASP A 279 6.97 9.91 2.70
N GLY A 280 6.08 9.09 2.14
CA GLY A 280 4.94 9.53 1.33
C GLY A 280 5.26 9.70 -0.15
N ILE A 281 6.48 9.39 -0.57
CA ILE A 281 6.89 9.39 -1.98
C ILE A 281 6.88 7.94 -2.48
N VAL A 282 6.40 7.71 -3.69
CA VAL A 282 6.43 6.39 -4.31
C VAL A 282 7.74 6.22 -5.08
N GLU A 283 8.57 5.28 -4.64
CA GLU A 283 9.75 4.88 -5.37
C GLU A 283 9.42 3.84 -6.42
N ILE A 284 10.13 3.97 -7.55
CA ILE A 284 10.06 3.04 -8.67
C ILE A 284 11.30 2.15 -8.65
N PRO A 285 11.15 0.82 -8.52
CA PRO A 285 12.29 -0.08 -8.55
C PRO A 285 12.83 -0.25 -9.96
N THR A 286 14.14 -0.19 -10.08
CA THR A 286 14.86 -0.39 -11.34
C THR A 286 15.91 -1.47 -11.16
N GLN A 287 16.16 -2.24 -12.22
CA GLN A 287 17.31 -3.12 -12.27
C GLN A 287 18.50 -2.29 -12.76
N PRO A 288 19.60 -2.20 -11.99
CA PRO A 288 20.77 -1.44 -12.42
C PRO A 288 21.40 -2.09 -13.66
N ASP A 289 22.11 -1.27 -14.43
CA ASP A 289 22.89 -1.74 -15.56
C ASP A 289 23.86 -2.85 -15.08
N GLU A 290 23.98 -3.93 -15.84
CA GLU A 290 24.75 -5.13 -15.44
C GLU A 290 26.25 -4.85 -15.25
N ALA A 291 26.75 -3.73 -15.74
CA ALA A 291 28.14 -3.33 -15.61
C ALA A 291 28.52 -3.15 -14.12
N GLY A 292 29.26 -4.09 -13.58
CA GLY A 292 29.76 -4.06 -12.21
C GLY A 292 28.79 -4.59 -11.14
N LEU A 293 27.67 -5.21 -11.55
CA LEU A 293 26.76 -5.90 -10.65
C LEU A 293 26.43 -7.28 -11.19
N LEU A 294 26.97 -8.31 -10.59
CA LEU A 294 26.85 -9.69 -11.06
C LEU A 294 26.21 -10.59 -10.02
N ASN A 295 25.18 -11.34 -10.39
CA ASN A 295 24.66 -12.41 -9.55
C ASN A 295 25.25 -13.75 -10.02
N MET A 296 26.17 -14.30 -9.27
CA MET A 296 26.80 -15.61 -9.49
C MET A 296 26.32 -16.66 -8.48
N SER A 297 25.36 -16.30 -7.63
CA SER A 297 24.72 -17.20 -6.67
C SER A 297 23.63 -18.04 -7.33
N GLN A 298 23.36 -19.21 -6.76
CA GLN A 298 22.18 -20.03 -7.09
C GLN A 298 20.88 -19.47 -6.49
N SER A 299 20.99 -18.48 -5.60
CA SER A 299 19.83 -17.87 -4.95
C SER A 299 19.07 -16.92 -5.87
N ARG A 300 17.76 -16.81 -5.61
CA ARG A 300 16.88 -15.86 -6.32
C ARG A 300 16.97 -14.47 -5.69
N ARG A 301 18.07 -13.79 -5.94
CA ARG A 301 18.36 -12.44 -5.48
C ARG A 301 18.85 -11.57 -6.61
N ASP A 302 18.38 -10.34 -6.64
CA ASP A 302 18.74 -9.35 -7.66
C ASP A 302 19.13 -8.02 -7.01
N PHE A 303 20.08 -7.31 -7.65
CA PHE A 303 20.38 -5.95 -7.26
C PHE A 303 19.30 -5.01 -7.80
N ILE A 304 18.83 -4.11 -6.92
CA ILE A 304 17.75 -3.17 -7.21
C ILE A 304 18.17 -1.78 -6.77
N VAL A 305 17.81 -0.78 -7.57
CA VAL A 305 17.87 0.63 -7.22
C VAL A 305 16.44 1.18 -7.17
N TRP A 306 16.07 1.76 -6.04
CA TRP A 306 14.80 2.45 -5.88
C TRP A 306 14.97 3.93 -6.24
N MET A 307 14.11 4.40 -7.14
CA MET A 307 14.23 5.71 -7.77
C MET A 307 13.06 6.61 -7.39
N ASP A 308 13.34 7.81 -6.91
CA ASP A 308 12.40 8.92 -6.82
C ASP A 308 12.64 9.87 -8.01
N TYR A 309 11.91 9.69 -9.09
CA TYR A 309 12.04 10.52 -10.29
C TYR A 309 11.52 11.95 -10.12
N THR A 310 10.89 12.28 -9.01
CA THR A 310 10.45 13.64 -8.69
C THR A 310 11.55 14.47 -8.04
N SER A 311 12.62 13.81 -7.58
CA SER A 311 13.80 14.44 -6.98
C SER A 311 14.84 14.86 -8.03
N PRO A 312 15.58 15.95 -7.80
CA PRO A 312 16.75 16.28 -8.59
C PRO A 312 17.87 15.22 -8.55
N HIS A 313 17.88 14.41 -7.49
CA HIS A 313 18.77 13.27 -7.31
C HIS A 313 17.92 12.01 -7.17
N PRO A 314 17.58 11.36 -8.31
CA PRO A 314 16.54 10.33 -8.32
C PRO A 314 16.93 9.02 -7.64
N GLU A 315 18.20 8.66 -7.55
CA GLU A 315 18.62 7.45 -6.82
C GLU A 315 18.40 7.62 -5.32
N LYS A 316 17.52 6.82 -4.74
CA LYS A 316 17.15 6.92 -3.33
C LYS A 316 17.73 5.81 -2.48
N SER A 317 17.73 4.59 -2.98
CA SER A 317 18.23 3.43 -2.26
C SER A 317 18.76 2.38 -3.23
N PHE A 318 19.90 1.76 -2.87
CA PHE A 318 20.51 0.65 -3.60
C PHE A 318 20.57 -0.56 -2.69
N GLY A 319 20.32 -1.75 -3.22
CA GLY A 319 20.42 -2.95 -2.41
C GLY A 319 20.07 -4.23 -3.14
N LEU A 320 19.75 -5.23 -2.34
CA LEU A 320 19.53 -6.60 -2.76
C LEU A 320 18.08 -7.01 -2.49
N LEU A 321 17.37 -7.40 -3.53
CA LEU A 321 16.06 -8.05 -3.43
C LEU A 321 16.26 -9.54 -3.16
N ASP A 322 15.58 -10.08 -2.18
CA ASP A 322 15.40 -11.52 -1.97
C ASP A 322 13.98 -11.91 -2.43
N GLU A 323 13.88 -12.56 -3.57
CA GLU A 323 12.59 -12.93 -4.17
C GLU A 323 11.85 -14.01 -3.36
N GLU A 324 12.58 -14.89 -2.67
CA GLU A 324 11.96 -15.99 -1.92
C GLU A 324 11.22 -15.49 -0.68
N THR A 325 11.74 -14.45 -0.05
CA THR A 325 11.16 -13.88 1.17
C THR A 325 10.45 -12.55 0.93
N ASN A 326 10.44 -12.07 -0.32
CA ASN A 326 9.90 -10.78 -0.73
C ASN A 326 10.37 -9.63 0.18
N CYS A 327 11.69 -9.58 0.40
CA CYS A 327 12.30 -8.53 1.19
C CYS A 327 13.43 -7.83 0.43
N TYR A 328 13.73 -6.61 0.83
CA TYR A 328 14.79 -5.79 0.28
C TYR A 328 15.80 -5.47 1.39
N ILE A 329 17.07 -5.62 1.07
CA ILE A 329 18.19 -5.32 1.96
C ILE A 329 18.95 -4.14 1.39
N GLU A 330 18.82 -2.98 2.02
CA GLU A 330 19.56 -1.78 1.63
C GLU A 330 21.05 -1.97 1.83
N LEU A 331 21.82 -1.58 0.84
CA LEU A 331 23.28 -1.59 0.84
C LEU A 331 23.82 -0.15 0.77
N PRO A 332 25.06 0.10 1.19
CA PRO A 332 25.69 1.40 1.00
C PRO A 332 25.72 1.80 -0.49
N MET A 333 25.26 3.00 -0.82
CA MET A 333 25.26 3.52 -2.19
C MET A 333 26.64 3.49 -2.85
N GLU A 334 27.69 3.65 -2.07
CA GLU A 334 29.07 3.62 -2.55
C GLU A 334 29.53 2.25 -3.08
N TRP A 335 28.73 1.20 -2.84
CA TRP A 335 29.00 -0.14 -3.38
C TRP A 335 28.34 -0.38 -4.73
N GLU A 336 27.47 0.50 -5.18
CA GLU A 336 26.82 0.37 -6.48
C GLU A 336 27.86 0.34 -7.61
N GLY A 337 27.65 -0.55 -8.57
CA GLY A 337 28.53 -0.69 -9.75
C GLY A 337 29.77 -1.56 -9.55
N ASN A 338 30.04 -2.07 -8.36
CA ASN A 338 31.22 -2.93 -8.09
C ASN A 338 30.90 -4.07 -7.13
N LEU A 339 29.76 -4.75 -7.29
CA LEU A 339 29.43 -5.90 -6.46
C LEU A 339 29.09 -7.13 -7.29
N LYS A 340 29.44 -8.29 -6.77
CA LYS A 340 28.96 -9.59 -7.19
C LYS A 340 28.42 -10.36 -5.99
N LEU A 341 27.39 -11.15 -6.23
CA LEU A 341 26.79 -12.06 -5.27
C LEU A 341 27.29 -13.48 -5.56
N THR A 342 27.83 -14.16 -4.56
CA THR A 342 28.29 -15.54 -4.66
C THR A 342 27.77 -16.36 -3.49
N ASP A 343 27.68 -17.68 -3.65
CA ASP A 343 27.37 -18.55 -2.52
C ASP A 343 28.58 -18.63 -1.58
N SER A 344 28.31 -18.68 -0.26
CA SER A 344 29.37 -18.78 0.73
C SER A 344 29.90 -20.20 0.83
N GLU A 345 31.21 -20.36 0.75
CA GLU A 345 31.86 -21.63 1.05
C GLU A 345 31.98 -21.90 2.56
N GLN A 346 31.93 -20.85 3.36
CA GLN A 346 32.12 -20.95 4.81
C GLN A 346 30.82 -21.23 5.59
N TYR A 347 29.69 -20.74 5.10
CA TYR A 347 28.41 -20.82 5.78
C TYR A 347 27.35 -21.41 4.84
N ASP A 348 26.86 -22.59 5.16
CA ASP A 348 25.85 -23.27 4.37
C ASP A 348 24.57 -22.42 4.20
N GLY A 349 24.11 -22.27 2.96
CA GLY A 349 22.94 -21.46 2.61
C GLY A 349 23.11 -19.94 2.76
N ALA A 350 24.33 -19.46 3.06
CA ALA A 350 24.65 -18.04 3.07
C ALA A 350 25.15 -17.57 1.70
N VAL A 351 25.03 -16.26 1.45
CA VAL A 351 25.58 -15.59 0.27
C VAL A 351 26.59 -14.53 0.68
N GLU A 352 27.55 -14.29 -0.18
CA GLU A 352 28.60 -13.31 -0.01
C GLU A 352 28.48 -12.21 -1.06
N LEU A 353 28.57 -10.97 -0.59
CA LEU A 353 28.78 -9.81 -1.44
C LEU A 353 30.29 -9.55 -1.51
N ARG A 354 30.80 -9.53 -2.72
CA ARG A 354 32.24 -9.34 -3.01
C ARG A 354 32.41 -8.26 -4.06
N THR A 355 33.52 -7.55 -4.03
CA THR A 355 33.85 -6.61 -5.11
C THR A 355 34.14 -7.36 -6.41
N VAL A 356 33.78 -6.77 -7.56
CA VAL A 356 34.01 -7.38 -8.87
C VAL A 356 35.48 -7.30 -9.26
N ASP A 357 36.13 -6.18 -9.00
CA ASP A 357 37.50 -5.88 -9.39
C ASP A 357 38.55 -6.69 -8.61
N GLU A 358 38.46 -6.77 -7.30
CA GLU A 358 39.47 -7.38 -6.42
C GLU A 358 39.01 -8.69 -5.78
N ASP A 359 37.77 -9.12 -6.01
CA ASP A 359 37.16 -10.27 -5.36
C ASP A 359 37.19 -10.21 -3.80
N GLN A 360 37.17 -8.99 -3.27
CA GLN A 360 37.22 -8.78 -1.84
C GLN A 360 35.84 -9.01 -1.22
N LEU A 361 35.78 -9.81 -0.15
CA LEU A 361 34.56 -9.98 0.63
C LEU A 361 34.21 -8.66 1.34
N VAL A 362 32.97 -8.21 1.17
CA VAL A 362 32.45 -7.01 1.87
C VAL A 362 31.35 -7.34 2.89
N MET A 363 30.48 -8.30 2.58
CA MET A 363 29.40 -8.70 3.48
C MET A 363 28.98 -10.14 3.25
N THR A 364 28.57 -10.82 4.31
CA THR A 364 27.91 -12.13 4.23
C THR A 364 26.49 -12.01 4.78
N LEU A 365 25.54 -12.60 4.08
CA LEU A 365 24.11 -12.62 4.44
C LEU A 365 23.65 -14.07 4.64
N ARG A 366 22.85 -14.31 5.67
CA ARG A 366 22.24 -15.62 5.92
C ARG A 366 20.83 -15.50 6.50
N LEU A 367 19.99 -16.48 6.19
CA LEU A 367 18.65 -16.63 6.75
C LEU A 367 18.66 -17.89 7.65
N VAL A 368 18.52 -17.68 8.96
CA VAL A 368 18.68 -18.75 9.97
C VAL A 368 17.46 -18.81 10.90
N ARG A 369 17.40 -19.83 11.74
CA ARG A 369 16.34 -19.95 12.75
C ARG A 369 16.38 -18.76 13.72
N THR A 370 15.22 -18.34 14.22
CA THR A 370 15.10 -17.23 15.17
C THR A 370 15.91 -17.42 16.46
N THR A 371 16.19 -18.67 16.84
CA THR A 371 16.99 -19.05 18.00
C THR A 371 18.49 -19.08 17.73
N SER A 372 18.94 -18.85 16.48
CA SER A 372 20.36 -18.89 16.13
C SER A 372 21.15 -17.74 16.77
N SER A 373 22.39 -18.03 17.14
CA SER A 373 23.27 -17.07 17.79
C SER A 373 23.57 -15.86 16.90
N LEU A 374 23.68 -14.69 17.53
CA LEU A 374 24.12 -13.43 16.90
C LEU A 374 25.62 -13.16 17.06
N LYS A 375 26.40 -14.10 17.63
CA LYS A 375 27.83 -13.87 17.88
C LYS A 375 28.57 -13.53 16.57
N GLY A 376 28.99 -12.28 16.42
CA GLY A 376 29.69 -11.76 15.24
C GLY A 376 28.76 -11.45 14.04
N TRP A 377 27.43 -11.45 14.24
CA TRP A 377 26.42 -11.14 13.24
C TRP A 377 25.50 -10.01 13.69
N THR A 378 25.04 -9.22 12.77
CA THR A 378 23.99 -8.23 12.99
C THR A 378 22.65 -8.81 12.52
N ARG A 379 21.64 -8.79 13.39
CA ARG A 379 20.28 -9.15 13.00
C ARG A 379 19.66 -7.98 12.23
N LEU A 380 19.21 -8.23 11.00
CA LEU A 380 18.50 -7.25 10.18
C LEU A 380 17.01 -7.24 10.50
N GLY A 381 16.42 -8.40 10.74
CA GLY A 381 15.00 -8.56 11.05
C GLY A 381 14.54 -10.01 10.99
N ILE A 382 13.23 -10.20 11.08
CA ILE A 382 12.58 -11.51 10.94
C ILE A 382 11.77 -11.52 9.64
N VAL A 383 12.00 -12.54 8.83
CA VAL A 383 11.37 -12.75 7.53
C VAL A 383 10.95 -14.22 7.45
N ALA A 384 9.70 -14.49 7.07
CA ALA A 384 9.17 -15.85 6.93
C ALA A 384 9.48 -16.76 8.16
N SER A 385 9.27 -16.23 9.38
CA SER A 385 9.56 -16.91 10.66
C SER A 385 11.02 -17.30 10.90
N ARG A 386 11.96 -16.69 10.16
CA ARG A 386 13.39 -16.87 10.28
C ARG A 386 14.07 -15.51 10.48
N GLN A 387 15.28 -15.48 11.04
CA GLN A 387 16.02 -14.21 11.17
C GLN A 387 17.03 -14.05 10.03
N MET A 388 16.98 -12.87 9.40
CA MET A 388 17.98 -12.42 8.46
C MET A 388 19.15 -11.82 9.23
N GLN A 389 20.34 -12.30 8.98
CA GLN A 389 21.57 -11.85 9.61
C GLN A 389 22.60 -11.42 8.57
N ALA A 390 23.35 -10.36 8.89
CA ALA A 390 24.45 -9.87 8.09
C ALA A 390 25.73 -9.80 8.89
N LYS A 391 26.86 -9.99 8.23
CA LYS A 391 28.20 -9.83 8.80
C LYS A 391 29.06 -9.06 7.82
N LEU A 392 29.54 -7.88 8.24
CA LEU A 392 30.54 -7.12 7.48
C LEU A 392 31.90 -7.80 7.59
N ALA A 393 32.68 -7.77 6.52
CA ALA A 393 34.06 -8.19 6.56
C ALA A 393 34.89 -7.23 7.44
N PRO A 394 35.94 -7.71 8.11
CA PRO A 394 36.66 -6.92 9.13
C PRO A 394 37.28 -5.61 8.62
N ASP A 395 37.70 -5.59 7.36
CA ASP A 395 38.42 -4.46 6.75
C ASP A 395 37.53 -3.53 5.91
N VAL A 396 36.20 -3.73 5.99
CA VAL A 396 35.24 -2.91 5.25
C VAL A 396 34.85 -1.68 6.05
N GLU A 397 35.11 -0.52 5.49
CA GLU A 397 34.69 0.77 6.01
C GLU A 397 33.55 1.31 5.17
N ILE A 398 32.41 1.64 5.79
CA ILE A 398 31.27 2.29 5.15
C ILE A 398 31.39 3.79 5.38
N ARG A 399 31.49 4.56 4.29
CA ARG A 399 31.68 6.01 4.33
C ARG A 399 30.40 6.76 4.64
N ASP A 400 29.25 6.22 4.23
CA ASP A 400 27.95 6.80 4.55
C ASP A 400 27.68 6.68 6.05
N LYS A 401 27.77 7.81 6.76
CA LYS A 401 27.56 7.89 8.21
C LYS A 401 26.08 7.68 8.61
N ASN A 402 25.16 7.81 7.68
CA ASN A 402 23.73 7.63 7.92
C ASN A 402 23.29 6.18 7.73
N TYR A 403 24.06 5.37 7.00
CA TYR A 403 23.76 3.96 6.81
C TYR A 403 23.80 3.19 8.14
N ARG A 404 22.80 2.36 8.35
CA ARG A 404 22.68 1.50 9.53
C ARG A 404 22.32 0.09 9.10
N LEU A 405 23.26 -0.82 9.16
CA LEU A 405 23.06 -2.23 8.81
C LEU A 405 21.87 -2.86 9.56
N SER A 406 21.69 -2.53 10.84
CA SER A 406 20.57 -3.05 11.65
C SER A 406 19.19 -2.55 11.22
N LYS A 407 19.09 -1.57 10.33
CA LYS A 407 17.87 -1.00 9.78
C LYS A 407 17.72 -1.23 8.27
N ALA A 408 18.59 -2.06 7.69
CA ALA A 408 18.69 -2.23 6.24
C ALA A 408 17.62 -3.14 5.63
N LEU A 409 16.79 -3.81 6.43
CA LEU A 409 15.77 -4.74 5.95
C LEU A 409 14.41 -4.06 5.80
N TYR A 410 13.83 -4.18 4.62
CA TYR A 410 12.47 -3.76 4.28
C TYR A 410 11.65 -4.97 3.82
N LEU A 411 10.45 -5.13 4.37
CA LEU A 411 9.48 -6.09 3.88
C LEU A 411 8.68 -5.40 2.77
N LEU A 412 8.61 -6.02 1.60
CA LEU A 412 7.87 -5.48 0.46
C LEU A 412 6.41 -5.93 0.52
N ASN A 413 5.51 -5.09 -0.04
CA ASN A 413 4.07 -5.34 -0.08
C ASN A 413 3.68 -6.39 -1.12
#